data_ef2371639089e768a541162fc86389c3
#
_entry.id   ef2371639089e768a541162fc86389c3
#
_cell.length_a   1.000
_cell.length_b   1.000
_cell.length_c   1.000
_cell.angle_alpha   90.00
_cell.angle_beta   90.00
_cell.angle_gamma   90.00
#
_symmetry.space_group_name_H-M   'P 1'
#
loop_
_entity.id
_entity.type
_entity.pdbx_description
1 polymer ?
#
loop_
_entity_poly.entity_id
_entity_poly.type
_entity_poly.pdbx_seq_one_letter_code
_entity_poly.pdbx_strand_id
1 'polypeptide(L)'
;MQKFSYILIFLLILVSCEEIIDWDYEENPPLLMVVDGKITDQAKAHKIRLTKPVSELNDIPEPITGAEVSILFKQGNDTIENPLTEALDEPGTYLTDSSFQGITYKYYALQIKHEGYEFLAIDNLRESVPFETANIYTQADNGLYNVNFIYGAFANADAAIWYFNLDWSHLPDTVYAPNGTKKARLAFYSLPSIDVNGLFLSGYETVYFPAGTKIILEKYSISESYAEFLRTMLAETDWRGGVFDTYRANTFTNLSDGATGFFGACGYLADTVVVQP
;
A
#
# COMPACT_ATOMS: atom_id res chain seq x y z
N MET A 1 -6.82 -57.98 -36.08
CA MET A 1 -6.14 -56.83 -36.75
C MET A 1 -6.70 -55.48 -36.36
N GLN A 2 -8.00 -55.32 -36.16
CA GLN A 2 -8.61 -53.98 -35.79
C GLN A 2 -8.17 -53.43 -34.43
N LYS A 3 -7.97 -54.25 -33.42
CA LYS A 3 -7.54 -53.79 -32.09
C LYS A 3 -6.11 -53.25 -32.04
N PHE A 4 -5.23 -53.70 -32.93
CA PHE A 4 -3.85 -53.22 -33.04
C PHE A 4 -3.78 -51.82 -33.68
N SER A 5 -4.74 -51.47 -34.54
CA SER A 5 -4.83 -50.18 -35.18
C SER A 5 -5.19 -49.06 -34.20
N TYR A 6 -6.04 -49.32 -33.19
CA TYR A 6 -6.41 -48.34 -32.17
C TYR A 6 -5.28 -48.04 -31.18
N ILE A 7 -4.44 -49.02 -30.86
CA ILE A 7 -3.27 -48.84 -30.02
C ILE A 7 -2.21 -47.97 -30.71
N LEU A 8 -2.02 -48.14 -32.02
CA LEU A 8 -1.10 -47.35 -32.81
C LEU A 8 -1.53 -45.90 -32.93
N ILE A 9 -2.85 -45.65 -33.08
CA ILE A 9 -3.41 -44.27 -33.12
C ILE A 9 -3.29 -43.61 -31.74
N PHE A 10 -3.48 -44.32 -30.64
CA PHE A 10 -3.34 -43.82 -29.30
C PHE A 10 -1.88 -43.46 -28.95
N LEU A 11 -0.90 -44.22 -29.49
CA LEU A 11 0.55 -43.89 -29.31
C LEU A 11 0.99 -42.67 -30.07
N LEU A 12 0.34 -42.31 -31.18
CA LEU A 12 0.67 -41.11 -31.98
C LEU A 12 0.17 -39.78 -31.35
N ILE A 13 -0.76 -39.84 -30.41
CA ILE A 13 -1.29 -38.65 -29.71
C ILE A 13 -0.37 -38.24 -28.58
N LEU A 14 0.59 -39.05 -28.15
CA LEU A 14 1.50 -38.76 -27.05
C LEU A 14 2.79 -38.01 -27.51
N VAL A 15 2.96 -37.69 -28.79
CA VAL A 15 4.03 -36.85 -29.26
C VAL A 15 3.56 -35.39 -29.16
N SER A 16 3.46 -34.91 -27.94
CA SER A 16 3.36 -33.47 -27.67
C SER A 16 4.71 -32.87 -27.97
N CYS A 17 4.82 -32.04 -29.01
CA CYS A 17 5.95 -31.17 -29.21
C CYS A 17 5.95 -30.16 -28.05
N GLU A 18 6.85 -30.33 -27.10
CA GLU A 18 7.27 -29.20 -26.25
C GLU A 18 8.07 -28.25 -27.14
N GLU A 19 7.49 -27.13 -27.48
CA GLU A 19 8.19 -26.01 -28.09
C GLU A 19 9.00 -25.34 -26.97
N ILE A 20 10.30 -25.51 -26.97
CA ILE A 20 11.19 -24.76 -26.08
C ILE A 20 11.16 -23.32 -26.58
N ILE A 21 10.41 -22.47 -25.90
CA ILE A 21 10.46 -21.03 -26.12
C ILE A 21 11.76 -20.55 -25.49
N ASP A 22 12.76 -20.30 -26.31
CA ASP A 22 13.97 -19.60 -25.88
C ASP A 22 13.58 -18.13 -25.63
N TRP A 23 13.43 -17.80 -24.35
CA TRP A 23 13.29 -16.42 -23.95
C TRP A 23 14.68 -15.79 -24.02
N ASP A 24 14.89 -14.90 -24.97
CA ASP A 24 16.05 -14.00 -24.96
C ASP A 24 15.95 -13.15 -23.68
N TYR A 25 16.60 -13.64 -22.62
CA TYR A 25 16.77 -12.86 -21.39
C TYR A 25 17.82 -11.80 -21.72
N GLU A 26 17.40 -10.54 -21.79
CA GLU A 26 18.37 -9.45 -21.95
C GLU A 26 19.40 -9.53 -20.83
N GLU A 27 20.70 -9.64 -21.19
CA GLU A 27 21.81 -9.81 -20.25
C GLU A 27 21.95 -8.64 -19.26
N ASN A 28 21.29 -7.51 -19.50
CA ASN A 28 21.19 -6.37 -18.59
C ASN A 28 19.73 -5.92 -18.49
N PRO A 29 18.94 -6.51 -17.58
CA PRO A 29 17.63 -5.95 -17.29
C PRO A 29 17.79 -4.50 -16.85
N PRO A 30 16.87 -3.60 -17.21
CA PRO A 30 16.90 -2.22 -16.74
C PRO A 30 16.97 -2.18 -15.22
N LEU A 31 17.63 -1.16 -14.68
CA LEU A 31 17.71 -0.98 -13.23
C LEU A 31 16.31 -1.06 -12.62
N LEU A 32 16.09 -2.07 -11.80
CA LEU A 32 14.79 -2.23 -11.14
C LEU A 32 14.82 -1.46 -9.83
N MET A 33 13.89 -0.51 -9.72
CA MET A 33 13.71 0.36 -8.58
C MET A 33 12.35 0.09 -7.93
N VAL A 34 12.30 0.11 -6.62
CA VAL A 34 11.05 0.08 -5.84
C VAL A 34 10.80 1.47 -5.26
N VAL A 35 9.63 2.01 -5.54
CA VAL A 35 9.19 3.32 -5.05
C VAL A 35 8.06 3.13 -4.04
N ASP A 36 8.24 3.66 -2.85
CA ASP A 36 7.20 3.76 -1.82
C ASP A 36 7.08 5.22 -1.38
N GLY A 37 6.02 5.87 -1.76
CA GLY A 37 5.83 7.25 -1.42
C GLY A 37 4.42 7.76 -1.60
N LYS A 38 4.08 8.74 -0.77
CA LYS A 38 2.83 9.47 -0.90
C LYS A 38 2.96 10.91 -0.43
N ILE A 39 2.22 11.77 -1.12
CA ILE A 39 1.98 13.14 -0.71
C ILE A 39 0.54 13.29 -0.22
N THR A 40 0.30 14.31 0.58
CA THR A 40 -1.04 14.65 1.08
C THR A 40 -1.29 16.16 0.99
N ASP A 41 -2.52 16.56 1.27
CA ASP A 41 -2.94 17.94 1.44
C ASP A 41 -2.58 18.56 2.82
N GLN A 42 -1.72 17.89 3.58
CA GLN A 42 -1.13 18.48 4.80
C GLN A 42 0.14 19.27 4.45
N ALA A 43 0.34 20.42 5.08
CA ALA A 43 1.60 21.13 5.04
C ALA A 43 2.62 20.43 5.94
N LYS A 44 3.51 19.62 5.32
CA LYS A 44 4.57 18.87 6.01
C LYS A 44 5.62 18.38 5.03
N ALA A 45 6.76 17.90 5.53
CA ALA A 45 7.68 17.09 4.73
C ALA A 45 7.04 15.74 4.42
N HIS A 46 6.89 15.43 3.14
CA HIS A 46 6.43 14.13 2.64
C HIS A 46 7.62 13.27 2.26
N LYS A 47 7.51 11.96 2.49
CA LYS A 47 8.59 11.00 2.25
C LYS A 47 8.33 10.22 0.97
N ILE A 48 9.36 10.11 0.14
CA ILE A 48 9.45 9.16 -0.97
C ILE A 48 10.67 8.28 -0.71
N ARG A 49 10.47 6.98 -0.59
CA ARG A 49 11.53 6.01 -0.37
C ARG A 49 11.86 5.26 -1.65
N LEU A 50 13.14 5.18 -1.97
CA LEU A 50 13.66 4.47 -3.12
C LEU A 50 14.57 3.35 -2.65
N THR A 51 14.30 2.12 -3.11
CA THR A 51 15.12 0.95 -2.78
C THR A 51 15.30 0.04 -3.98
N LYS A 52 16.30 -0.83 -3.93
CA LYS A 52 16.39 -1.98 -4.81
C LYS A 52 15.38 -3.05 -4.39
N PRO A 53 14.90 -3.89 -5.32
CA PRO A 53 14.10 -5.05 -4.97
C PRO A 53 14.91 -6.05 -4.15
N VAL A 54 14.24 -6.81 -3.31
CA VAL A 54 14.84 -7.93 -2.58
C VAL A 54 14.54 -9.24 -3.29
N SER A 55 15.45 -10.21 -3.21
CA SER A 55 15.27 -11.55 -3.77
C SER A 55 14.70 -12.54 -2.76
N GLU A 56 14.96 -12.31 -1.47
CA GLU A 56 14.53 -13.19 -0.39
C GLU A 56 13.53 -12.49 0.52
N LEU A 57 12.57 -13.26 1.05
CA LEU A 57 11.63 -12.77 2.02
C LEU A 57 12.37 -12.37 3.30
N ASN A 58 12.10 -11.17 3.81
CA ASN A 58 12.73 -10.56 4.99
C ASN A 58 14.15 -9.98 4.77
N ASP A 59 14.67 -9.93 3.57
CA ASP A 59 15.85 -9.14 3.28
C ASP A 59 15.60 -7.65 3.54
N ILE A 60 16.65 -6.95 3.97
CA ILE A 60 16.58 -5.50 4.12
C ILE A 60 16.84 -4.87 2.76
N PRO A 61 15.87 -4.13 2.17
CA PRO A 61 16.07 -3.50 0.89
C PRO A 61 17.24 -2.50 0.90
N GLU A 62 18.13 -2.62 -0.08
CA GLU A 62 19.22 -1.67 -0.25
C GLU A 62 18.65 -0.31 -0.69
N PRO A 63 19.01 0.81 -0.02
CA PRO A 63 18.53 2.13 -0.38
C PRO A 63 19.16 2.61 -1.70
N ILE A 64 18.39 3.33 -2.51
CA ILE A 64 18.90 4.04 -3.70
C ILE A 64 19.16 5.48 -3.29
N THR A 65 20.43 5.87 -3.24
CA THR A 65 20.89 7.18 -2.82
C THR A 65 21.37 8.02 -4.02
N GLY A 66 21.42 9.34 -3.85
CA GLY A 66 21.94 10.25 -4.87
C GLY A 66 21.06 10.39 -6.11
N ALA A 67 19.80 10.01 -6.06
CA ALA A 67 18.84 10.26 -7.13
C ALA A 67 18.37 11.73 -7.12
N GLU A 68 18.08 12.28 -8.29
CA GLU A 68 17.34 13.54 -8.43
C GLU A 68 15.84 13.21 -8.41
N VAL A 69 15.14 13.67 -7.38
CA VAL A 69 13.71 13.39 -7.18
C VAL A 69 12.93 14.69 -7.13
N SER A 70 11.87 14.81 -7.93
CA SER A 70 11.03 16.01 -7.98
C SER A 70 9.54 15.64 -8.05
N ILE A 71 8.70 16.46 -7.43
CA ILE A 71 7.25 16.42 -7.59
C ILE A 71 6.83 17.57 -8.50
N LEU A 72 6.12 17.24 -9.57
CA LEU A 72 5.67 18.16 -10.59
C LEU A 72 4.13 18.24 -10.58
N PHE A 73 3.59 19.45 -10.78
CA PHE A 73 2.16 19.64 -11.01
C PHE A 73 1.88 20.85 -11.88
N LYS A 74 0.69 20.93 -12.48
CA LYS A 74 0.27 22.07 -13.30
C LYS A 74 -0.42 23.13 -12.45
N GLN A 75 0.02 24.39 -12.64
CA GLN A 75 -0.64 25.59 -12.11
C GLN A 75 -0.95 26.56 -13.27
N GLY A 76 -2.18 26.51 -13.76
CA GLY A 76 -2.52 27.15 -15.04
C GLY A 76 -1.76 26.47 -16.19
N ASN A 77 -1.02 27.26 -16.95
CA ASN A 77 -0.19 26.77 -18.05
C ASN A 77 1.24 26.35 -17.62
N ASP A 78 1.64 26.71 -16.40
CA ASP A 78 2.99 26.48 -15.90
C ASP A 78 3.10 25.10 -15.26
N THR A 79 4.29 24.50 -15.37
CA THR A 79 4.67 23.31 -14.60
C THR A 79 5.47 23.77 -13.40
N ILE A 80 4.96 23.52 -12.21
CA ILE A 80 5.68 23.78 -10.96
C ILE A 80 6.46 22.54 -10.61
N GLU A 81 7.74 22.70 -10.32
CA GLU A 81 8.64 21.65 -9.87
C GLU A 81 9.02 21.89 -8.41
N ASN A 82 8.90 20.83 -7.60
CA ASN A 82 9.32 20.80 -6.21
C ASN A 82 10.38 19.71 -6.06
N PRO A 83 11.67 20.10 -6.03
CA PRO A 83 12.74 19.13 -5.80
C PRO A 83 12.71 18.63 -4.37
N LEU A 84 13.03 17.34 -4.20
CA LEU A 84 13.15 16.69 -2.91
C LEU A 84 14.63 16.62 -2.49
N THR A 85 14.85 16.60 -1.19
CA THR A 85 16.19 16.46 -0.60
C THR A 85 16.31 15.10 0.06
N GLU A 86 17.39 14.39 -0.20
CA GLU A 86 17.68 13.12 0.47
C GLU A 86 17.93 13.35 1.98
N ALA A 87 17.29 12.56 2.83
CA ALA A 87 17.44 12.62 4.27
C ALA A 87 18.83 12.12 4.71
N LEU A 88 19.52 12.87 5.55
CA LEU A 88 20.88 12.52 5.99
C LEU A 88 20.93 11.31 6.92
N ASP A 89 19.87 11.10 7.68
CA ASP A 89 19.73 10.02 8.68
C ASP A 89 18.96 8.80 8.18
N GLU A 90 18.38 8.87 6.97
CA GLU A 90 17.57 7.80 6.37
C GLU A 90 17.91 7.67 4.86
N PRO A 91 19.04 7.02 4.51
CA PRO A 91 19.47 6.87 3.11
C PRO A 91 18.37 6.29 2.21
N GLY A 92 18.27 6.82 0.97
CA GLY A 92 17.23 6.44 0.02
C GLY A 92 15.85 7.01 0.32
N THR A 93 15.73 7.87 1.34
CA THR A 93 14.50 8.61 1.66
C THR A 93 14.64 10.06 1.21
N TYR A 94 13.73 10.51 0.37
CA TYR A 94 13.69 11.86 -0.20
C TYR A 94 12.50 12.62 0.38
N LEU A 95 12.76 13.86 0.85
CA LEU A 95 11.79 14.68 1.56
C LEU A 95 11.43 15.91 0.72
N THR A 96 10.13 16.22 0.65
CA THR A 96 9.71 17.56 0.20
C THR A 96 10.08 18.60 1.22
N ASP A 97 10.02 19.89 0.83
CA ASP A 97 10.02 20.98 1.80
C ASP A 97 8.90 20.78 2.84
N SER A 98 9.16 21.21 4.08
CA SER A 98 8.20 21.07 5.19
C SER A 98 6.94 21.92 5.03
N SER A 99 6.96 22.93 4.16
CA SER A 99 5.80 23.75 3.78
C SER A 99 5.01 23.17 2.61
N PHE A 100 5.50 22.11 1.96
CA PHE A 100 4.81 21.50 0.82
C PHE A 100 3.44 20.98 1.24
N GLN A 101 2.42 21.39 0.50
CA GLN A 101 1.04 20.99 0.69
C GLN A 101 0.43 20.63 -0.66
N GLY A 102 -0.10 19.42 -0.79
CA GLY A 102 -0.85 19.02 -1.97
C GLY A 102 -2.17 19.80 -2.08
N ILE A 103 -2.60 20.06 -3.30
CA ILE A 103 -3.86 20.72 -3.63
C ILE A 103 -4.81 19.66 -4.17
N THR A 104 -6.00 19.57 -3.60
CA THR A 104 -7.04 18.63 -4.03
C THR A 104 -7.45 18.83 -5.49
N TYR A 105 -7.86 17.76 -6.15
CA TYR A 105 -8.25 17.71 -7.56
C TYR A 105 -7.13 18.01 -8.57
N LYS A 106 -5.87 17.96 -8.13
CA LYS A 106 -4.71 18.09 -9.02
C LYS A 106 -4.02 16.74 -9.25
N TYR A 107 -3.45 16.62 -10.44
CA TYR A 107 -2.52 15.55 -10.78
C TYR A 107 -1.10 15.96 -10.37
N TYR A 108 -0.41 15.02 -9.78
CA TYR A 108 0.99 15.12 -9.39
C TYR A 108 1.79 14.06 -10.12
N ALA A 109 2.93 14.46 -10.68
CA ALA A 109 3.90 13.55 -11.23
C ALA A 109 5.11 13.49 -10.31
N LEU A 110 5.57 12.29 -9.97
CA LEU A 110 6.86 12.03 -9.40
C LEU A 110 7.84 11.76 -10.54
N GLN A 111 8.93 12.51 -10.61
CA GLN A 111 10.03 12.31 -11.53
C GLN A 111 11.25 11.88 -10.72
N ILE A 112 11.90 10.81 -11.14
CA ILE A 112 13.13 10.29 -10.53
C ILE A 112 14.15 10.13 -11.63
N LYS A 113 15.36 10.73 -11.46
CA LYS A 113 16.50 10.52 -12.33
C LYS A 113 17.63 9.87 -11.54
N HIS A 114 18.10 8.73 -12.01
CA HIS A 114 19.14 7.96 -11.35
C HIS A 114 19.95 7.17 -12.37
N GLU A 115 21.28 7.28 -12.30
CA GLU A 115 22.22 6.55 -13.18
C GLU A 115 21.91 6.64 -14.69
N GLY A 116 21.40 7.79 -15.14
CA GLY A 116 21.06 8.04 -16.54
C GLY A 116 19.66 7.56 -16.96
N TYR A 117 18.91 6.95 -16.06
CA TYR A 117 17.51 6.56 -16.27
C TYR A 117 16.58 7.62 -15.71
N GLU A 118 15.38 7.71 -16.28
CA GLU A 118 14.30 8.56 -15.82
C GLU A 118 13.04 7.74 -15.60
N PHE A 119 12.47 7.84 -14.40
CA PHE A 119 11.23 7.16 -14.02
C PHE A 119 10.16 8.20 -13.70
N LEU A 120 8.94 7.90 -14.11
CA LEU A 120 7.78 8.76 -13.91
C LEU A 120 6.63 7.97 -13.28
N ALA A 121 5.94 8.60 -12.33
CA ALA A 121 4.66 8.12 -11.83
C ALA A 121 3.67 9.28 -11.79
N ILE A 122 2.39 8.99 -11.98
CA ILE A 122 1.34 10.02 -11.92
C ILE A 122 0.21 9.52 -11.04
N ASP A 123 -0.25 10.39 -10.15
CA ASP A 123 -1.46 10.16 -9.37
C ASP A 123 -2.25 11.47 -9.18
N ASN A 124 -3.52 11.36 -8.81
CA ASN A 124 -4.38 12.51 -8.56
C ASN A 124 -4.79 12.59 -7.08
N LEU A 125 -4.62 13.77 -6.49
CA LEU A 125 -5.02 14.04 -5.12
C LEU A 125 -6.53 14.26 -5.04
N ARG A 126 -7.23 13.31 -4.42
CA ARG A 126 -8.67 13.40 -4.16
C ARG A 126 -8.92 14.08 -2.82
N GLU A 127 -10.03 14.78 -2.72
CA GLU A 127 -10.51 15.31 -1.44
C GLU A 127 -10.88 14.16 -0.50
N SER A 128 -10.52 14.29 0.77
CA SER A 128 -10.90 13.31 1.77
C SER A 128 -12.32 13.58 2.27
N VAL A 129 -13.20 12.57 2.16
CA VAL A 129 -14.57 12.65 2.67
C VAL A 129 -14.54 12.54 4.19
N PRO A 130 -15.22 13.46 4.93
CA PRO A 130 -15.35 13.38 6.38
C PRO A 130 -15.92 12.02 6.82
N PHE A 131 -15.50 11.58 7.98
CA PHE A 131 -15.97 10.33 8.59
C PHE A 131 -16.49 10.58 10.02
N GLU A 132 -17.34 9.68 10.47
CA GLU A 132 -17.84 9.71 11.85
C GLU A 132 -16.98 8.79 12.72
N THR A 133 -16.68 9.23 13.94
CA THR A 133 -15.92 8.46 14.93
C THR A 133 -16.82 7.67 15.89
N ALA A 134 -18.12 7.75 15.71
CA ALA A 134 -19.06 6.94 16.47
C ALA A 134 -18.88 5.45 16.12
N ASN A 135 -18.81 4.60 17.15
CA ASN A 135 -18.75 3.14 17.02
C ASN A 135 -17.46 2.59 16.36
N ILE A 136 -16.34 3.32 16.40
CA ILE A 136 -15.04 2.81 15.92
C ILE A 136 -14.41 1.77 16.84
N TYR A 137 -14.92 1.61 18.04
CA TYR A 137 -14.52 0.55 19.00
C TYR A 137 -15.76 -0.08 19.65
N THR A 138 -15.59 -1.29 20.15
CA THR A 138 -16.61 -2.02 20.89
C THR A 138 -16.01 -2.68 22.12
N GLN A 139 -16.85 -2.87 23.16
CA GLN A 139 -16.43 -3.61 24.34
C GLN A 139 -16.54 -5.11 24.09
N ALA A 140 -15.49 -5.84 24.45
CA ALA A 140 -15.45 -7.29 24.42
C ALA A 140 -15.90 -7.90 25.76
N ASP A 141 -16.18 -9.20 25.77
CA ASP A 141 -16.64 -9.94 26.96
C ASP A 141 -15.66 -9.92 28.13
N ASN A 142 -14.37 -9.67 27.88
CA ASN A 142 -13.33 -9.55 28.89
C ASN A 142 -13.26 -8.16 29.56
N GLY A 143 -14.18 -7.26 29.22
CA GLY A 143 -14.22 -5.89 29.74
C GLY A 143 -13.23 -4.92 29.08
N LEU A 144 -12.42 -5.39 28.15
CA LEU A 144 -11.53 -4.56 27.32
C LEU A 144 -12.28 -4.11 26.04
N TYR A 145 -11.62 -3.29 25.26
CA TYR A 145 -12.13 -2.77 24.00
C TYR A 145 -11.28 -3.23 22.83
N ASN A 146 -11.86 -3.32 21.66
CA ASN A 146 -11.18 -3.55 20.40
C ASN A 146 -11.74 -2.62 19.32
N VAL A 147 -10.98 -2.44 18.23
CA VAL A 147 -11.45 -1.63 17.10
C VAL A 147 -12.58 -2.37 16.38
N ASN A 148 -13.67 -1.67 16.16
CA ASN A 148 -14.83 -2.13 15.37
C ASN A 148 -14.95 -1.28 14.11
N PHE A 149 -14.10 -1.53 13.13
CA PHE A 149 -14.01 -0.71 11.93
C PHE A 149 -15.08 -1.03 10.86
N ILE A 150 -15.61 -2.22 10.87
CA ILE A 150 -16.25 -2.86 9.71
C ILE A 150 -17.51 -2.12 9.20
N TYR A 151 -18.23 -1.37 10.02
CA TYR A 151 -19.55 -0.85 9.66
C TYR A 151 -19.58 0.60 9.19
N GLY A 152 -18.60 1.43 9.52
CA GLY A 152 -18.62 2.86 9.16
C GLY A 152 -17.94 3.17 7.82
N ALA A 153 -17.00 2.36 7.40
CA ALA A 153 -16.16 2.61 6.23
C ALA A 153 -16.87 2.37 4.89
N PHE A 154 -17.88 1.49 4.88
CA PHE A 154 -18.56 1.09 3.65
C PHE A 154 -19.73 1.98 3.22
N ALA A 155 -20.20 2.84 4.11
CA ALA A 155 -21.30 3.74 3.80
C ALA A 155 -20.90 4.88 2.84
N ASN A 156 -19.62 5.20 2.75
CA ASN A 156 -19.08 6.22 1.84
C ASN A 156 -18.12 5.55 0.88
N ALA A 157 -18.47 5.47 -0.37
CA ALA A 157 -17.81 4.73 -1.45
C ALA A 157 -16.43 5.27 -1.88
N ASP A 158 -15.69 6.02 -1.05
CA ASP A 158 -14.34 6.43 -1.38
C ASP A 158 -13.30 5.39 -0.93
N ALA A 159 -12.40 5.05 -1.83
CA ALA A 159 -11.27 4.21 -1.48
C ALA A 159 -10.36 4.93 -0.49
N ALA A 160 -9.95 4.24 0.59
CA ALA A 160 -9.11 4.84 1.62
C ALA A 160 -8.25 3.81 2.35
N ILE A 161 -7.11 4.29 2.84
CA ILE A 161 -6.28 3.62 3.85
C ILE A 161 -6.60 4.25 5.19
N TRP A 162 -6.79 3.42 6.20
CA TRP A 162 -7.10 3.84 7.55
C TRP A 162 -6.05 3.32 8.52
N TYR A 163 -5.51 4.21 9.36
CA TYR A 163 -4.66 3.83 10.46
C TYR A 163 -5.29 4.20 11.79
N PHE A 164 -5.33 3.23 12.69
CA PHE A 164 -5.74 3.41 14.07
C PHE A 164 -4.48 3.35 14.92
N ASN A 165 -4.01 4.48 15.39
CA ASN A 165 -2.89 4.57 16.29
C ASN A 165 -3.43 4.60 17.73
N LEU A 166 -3.26 3.49 18.43
CA LEU A 166 -3.75 3.25 19.78
C LEU A 166 -2.64 3.57 20.78
N ASP A 167 -2.93 4.37 21.80
CA ASP A 167 -1.95 4.68 22.88
C ASP A 167 -2.65 4.69 24.24
N TRP A 168 -2.24 3.77 25.10
CA TRP A 168 -2.65 3.70 26.53
C TRP A 168 -1.47 3.68 27.48
N SER A 169 -0.28 4.17 27.02
CA SER A 169 0.95 4.21 27.81
C SER A 169 0.82 5.07 29.07
N HIS A 170 -0.11 6.02 29.07
CA HIS A 170 -0.41 6.91 30.22
C HIS A 170 -1.28 6.24 31.29
N LEU A 171 -1.85 5.07 31.03
CA LEU A 171 -2.68 4.34 31.98
C LEU A 171 -1.83 3.40 32.86
N PRO A 172 -2.25 3.11 34.11
CA PRO A 172 -1.57 2.15 34.98
C PRO A 172 -1.55 0.76 34.35
N ASP A 173 -0.58 -0.06 34.81
CA ASP A 173 -0.19 -1.30 34.16
C ASP A 173 -1.19 -2.43 34.35
N THR A 174 -1.87 -2.86 33.28
CA THR A 174 -2.62 -4.12 33.30
C THR A 174 -2.72 -4.82 31.95
N VAL A 175 -2.59 -4.11 30.81
CA VAL A 175 -2.81 -4.66 29.48
C VAL A 175 -1.70 -4.24 28.53
N TYR A 176 -1.14 -5.21 27.82
CA TYR A 176 -0.13 -4.98 26.78
C TYR A 176 -0.63 -5.48 25.43
N ALA A 177 -0.24 -4.80 24.38
CA ALA A 177 -0.42 -5.28 23.00
C ALA A 177 0.45 -6.53 22.75
N PRO A 178 0.21 -7.31 21.71
CA PRO A 178 1.01 -8.48 21.34
C PRO A 178 2.51 -8.22 21.22
N ASN A 179 2.89 -7.01 20.82
CA ASN A 179 4.29 -6.57 20.75
C ASN A 179 4.92 -6.21 22.11
N GLY A 180 4.22 -6.45 23.23
CA GLY A 180 4.70 -6.15 24.58
C GLY A 180 4.69 -4.67 24.96
N THR A 181 4.10 -3.78 24.15
CA THR A 181 3.98 -2.34 24.42
C THR A 181 2.55 -1.96 24.80
N LYS A 182 2.35 -0.71 25.22
CA LYS A 182 1.03 -0.10 25.44
C LYS A 182 0.61 0.79 24.27
N LYS A 183 1.06 0.43 23.08
CA LYS A 183 0.74 1.09 21.81
C LYS A 183 0.52 0.04 20.74
N ALA A 184 -0.39 0.33 19.83
CA ALA A 184 -0.57 -0.49 18.65
C ALA A 184 -0.93 0.40 17.46
N ARG A 185 -0.61 -0.07 16.27
CA ARG A 185 -1.07 0.54 15.02
C ARG A 185 -1.75 -0.54 14.20
N LEU A 186 -3.01 -0.27 13.85
CA LEU A 186 -3.80 -1.14 12.97
C LEU A 186 -4.00 -0.44 11.64
N ALA A 187 -3.92 -1.17 10.56
CA ALA A 187 -4.20 -0.69 9.22
C ALA A 187 -5.44 -1.39 8.67
N PHE A 188 -6.34 -0.62 8.07
CA PHE A 188 -7.51 -1.13 7.39
C PHE A 188 -7.62 -0.46 6.02
N TYR A 189 -8.28 -1.15 5.10
CA TYR A 189 -8.45 -0.67 3.73
C TYR A 189 -9.94 -0.69 3.38
N SER A 190 -10.48 0.43 2.92
CA SER A 190 -11.75 0.46 2.22
C SER A 190 -11.48 0.56 0.72
N LEU A 191 -11.69 -0.54 0.01
CA LEU A 191 -11.50 -0.60 -1.44
C LEU A 191 -12.87 -0.83 -2.11
N PRO A 192 -13.14 -0.23 -3.27
CA PRO A 192 -14.46 -0.29 -3.91
C PRO A 192 -14.75 -1.62 -4.61
N SER A 193 -14.27 -2.73 -4.07
CA SER A 193 -14.52 -4.06 -4.60
C SER A 193 -15.12 -5.00 -3.55
N ILE A 194 -16.01 -5.89 -3.97
CA ILE A 194 -16.67 -6.89 -3.11
C ILE A 194 -15.66 -7.85 -2.46
N ASP A 195 -14.51 -8.02 -3.07
CA ASP A 195 -13.47 -8.98 -2.69
C ASP A 195 -12.87 -8.69 -1.31
N VAL A 196 -12.94 -7.44 -0.86
CA VAL A 196 -12.29 -6.95 0.38
C VAL A 196 -13.22 -6.99 1.58
N ASN A 197 -14.54 -7.00 1.34
CA ASN A 197 -15.55 -6.68 2.35
C ASN A 197 -16.10 -7.88 3.12
N GLY A 198 -15.32 -8.85 3.48
CA GLY A 198 -15.78 -9.89 4.40
C GLY A 198 -15.28 -11.29 4.13
N LEU A 199 -14.63 -11.53 3.00
CA LEU A 199 -14.09 -12.86 2.68
C LEU A 199 -12.66 -13.04 3.20
N PHE A 200 -11.95 -11.97 3.54
CA PHE A 200 -10.52 -11.97 3.84
C PHE A 200 -10.14 -11.43 5.22
N LEU A 201 -11.08 -11.29 6.14
CA LEU A 201 -10.78 -11.03 7.56
C LEU A 201 -10.23 -12.29 8.26
N SER A 202 -9.28 -12.97 7.62
CA SER A 202 -8.62 -14.10 8.23
C SER A 202 -7.36 -13.64 8.96
N GLY A 203 -7.39 -13.72 10.29
CA GLY A 203 -6.18 -13.87 11.06
C GLY A 203 -5.50 -12.59 11.57
N TYR A 204 -6.11 -11.43 11.52
CA TYR A 204 -5.56 -10.28 12.26
C TYR A 204 -5.67 -10.54 13.76
N GLU A 205 -4.54 -10.50 14.43
CA GLU A 205 -4.50 -10.60 15.87
C GLU A 205 -5.28 -9.44 16.48
N THR A 206 -6.35 -9.76 17.21
CA THR A 206 -7.20 -8.73 17.81
C THR A 206 -6.43 -8.02 18.91
N VAL A 207 -6.22 -6.72 18.76
CA VAL A 207 -5.62 -5.90 19.80
C VAL A 207 -6.70 -5.45 20.77
N TYR A 208 -6.55 -5.86 22.04
CA TYR A 208 -7.40 -5.42 23.13
C TYR A 208 -6.73 -4.30 23.91
N PHE A 209 -7.50 -3.29 24.28
CA PHE A 209 -7.04 -2.12 25.02
C PHE A 209 -8.07 -1.68 26.07
N PRO A 210 -7.63 -0.98 27.15
CA PRO A 210 -8.53 -0.56 28.24
C PRO A 210 -9.31 0.71 27.88
N ALA A 211 -10.35 1.01 28.66
CA ALA A 211 -10.97 2.34 28.71
C ALA A 211 -9.91 3.41 28.99
N GLY A 212 -10.06 4.61 28.48
CA GLY A 212 -9.08 5.70 28.55
C GLY A 212 -8.03 5.67 27.47
N THR A 213 -7.95 4.62 26.62
CA THR A 213 -7.05 4.56 25.47
C THR A 213 -7.34 5.72 24.52
N LYS A 214 -6.28 6.41 24.09
CA LYS A 214 -6.32 7.42 23.03
C LYS A 214 -6.19 6.74 21.69
N ILE A 215 -7.18 6.94 20.81
CA ILE A 215 -7.19 6.47 19.42
C ILE A 215 -7.00 7.68 18.52
N ILE A 216 -5.92 7.72 17.75
CA ILE A 216 -5.76 8.67 16.65
C ILE A 216 -6.11 7.90 15.37
N LEU A 217 -7.23 8.27 14.76
CA LEU A 217 -7.70 7.72 13.51
C LEU A 217 -7.23 8.62 12.36
N GLU A 218 -6.49 8.05 11.42
CA GLU A 218 -6.01 8.75 10.23
C GLU A 218 -6.64 8.09 8.99
N LYS A 219 -7.22 8.90 8.13
CA LYS A 219 -7.77 8.48 6.84
C LYS A 219 -6.96 9.10 5.71
N TYR A 220 -6.56 8.26 4.77
CA TYR A 220 -5.96 8.66 3.49
C TYR A 220 -6.92 8.27 2.38
N SER A 221 -7.64 9.24 1.80
CA SER A 221 -8.46 8.99 0.62
C SER A 221 -7.57 8.89 -0.60
N ILE A 222 -7.69 7.77 -1.32
CA ILE A 222 -6.79 7.35 -2.38
C ILE A 222 -7.47 7.38 -3.75
N SER A 223 -6.68 7.44 -4.82
CA SER A 223 -7.13 7.33 -6.20
C SER A 223 -7.58 5.91 -6.54
N GLU A 224 -8.25 5.74 -7.67
CA GLU A 224 -8.62 4.41 -8.18
C GLU A 224 -7.39 3.57 -8.54
N SER A 225 -6.35 4.21 -9.10
CA SER A 225 -5.08 3.54 -9.40
C SER A 225 -4.35 3.08 -8.14
N TYR A 226 -4.40 3.87 -7.06
CA TYR A 226 -3.82 3.44 -5.80
C TYR A 226 -4.63 2.30 -5.16
N ALA A 227 -5.95 2.33 -5.27
CA ALA A 227 -6.80 1.23 -4.81
C ALA A 227 -6.51 -0.06 -5.59
N GLU A 228 -6.26 0.02 -6.90
CA GLU A 228 -5.85 -1.13 -7.72
C GLU A 228 -4.48 -1.68 -7.31
N PHE A 229 -3.49 -0.80 -7.07
CA PHE A 229 -2.20 -1.21 -6.53
C PHE A 229 -2.35 -1.97 -5.22
N LEU A 230 -3.10 -1.41 -4.25
CA LEU A 230 -3.33 -2.06 -2.96
C LEU A 230 -4.03 -3.41 -3.11
N ARG A 231 -5.04 -3.50 -3.97
CA ARG A 231 -5.76 -4.75 -4.22
C ARG A 231 -4.83 -5.83 -4.77
N THR A 232 -4.03 -5.50 -5.76
CA THR A 232 -3.09 -6.45 -6.36
C THR A 232 -1.96 -6.82 -5.40
N MET A 233 -1.45 -5.87 -4.62
CA MET A 233 -0.45 -6.11 -3.59
C MET A 233 -0.98 -7.04 -2.48
N LEU A 234 -2.18 -6.78 -1.97
CA LEU A 234 -2.80 -7.60 -0.92
C LEU A 234 -3.10 -9.01 -1.44
N ALA A 235 -3.50 -9.16 -2.70
CA ALA A 235 -3.72 -10.46 -3.33
C ALA A 235 -2.42 -11.28 -3.41
N GLU A 236 -1.27 -10.62 -3.53
CA GLU A 236 0.05 -11.29 -3.56
C GLU A 236 0.65 -11.52 -2.15
N THR A 237 0.15 -10.86 -1.12
CA THR A 237 0.67 -10.93 0.24
C THR A 237 -0.32 -11.54 1.22
N ASP A 238 -1.25 -10.76 1.74
CA ASP A 238 -2.12 -11.11 2.86
C ASP A 238 -3.27 -12.06 2.48
N TRP A 239 -3.69 -12.05 1.20
CA TRP A 239 -4.85 -12.82 0.74
C TRP A 239 -4.49 -14.16 0.11
N ARG A 240 -3.26 -14.60 0.23
CA ARG A 240 -2.82 -15.91 -0.27
C ARG A 240 -3.42 -17.08 0.53
N GLY A 241 -3.70 -18.16 -0.18
CA GLY A 241 -4.19 -19.41 0.42
C GLY A 241 -5.70 -19.51 0.59
N GLY A 242 -6.47 -18.57 0.03
CA GLY A 242 -7.94 -18.63 0.00
C GLY A 242 -8.50 -19.46 -1.14
N VAL A 243 -9.81 -19.73 -1.10
CA VAL A 243 -10.56 -20.49 -2.14
C VAL A 243 -10.49 -19.82 -3.53
N PHE A 244 -10.07 -18.57 -3.58
CA PHE A 244 -9.91 -17.74 -4.77
C PHE A 244 -8.44 -17.44 -5.09
N ASP A 245 -7.51 -18.28 -4.62
CA ASP A 245 -6.09 -18.14 -4.94
C ASP A 245 -5.91 -18.27 -6.45
N THR A 246 -5.96 -17.14 -7.13
CA THR A 246 -5.77 -17.03 -8.56
C THR A 246 -4.30 -16.77 -8.84
N TYR A 247 -3.82 -17.30 -9.95
CA TYR A 247 -2.46 -17.17 -10.45
C TYR A 247 -1.86 -15.78 -10.19
N ARG A 248 -0.55 -15.77 -9.89
CA ARG A 248 0.29 -14.57 -9.71
C ARG A 248 -0.02 -13.52 -10.76
N ALA A 249 -0.76 -12.51 -10.36
CA ALA A 249 -0.88 -11.28 -11.13
C ALA A 249 0.31 -10.40 -10.76
N ASN A 250 0.98 -9.79 -11.74
CA ASN A 250 1.94 -8.74 -11.44
C ASN A 250 1.23 -7.65 -10.65
N THR A 251 1.83 -7.20 -9.55
CA THR A 251 1.31 -6.07 -8.78
C THR A 251 1.19 -4.86 -9.70
N PHE A 252 0.02 -4.23 -9.71
CA PHE A 252 -0.17 -2.99 -10.46
C PHE A 252 0.81 -1.92 -9.97
N THR A 253 1.28 -1.07 -10.87
CA THR A 253 2.14 0.08 -10.56
C THR A 253 1.74 1.27 -11.42
N ASN A 254 1.93 2.49 -10.92
CA ASN A 254 1.77 3.71 -11.72
C ASN A 254 3.12 4.30 -12.18
N LEU A 255 4.18 3.55 -12.01
CA LEU A 255 5.52 3.91 -12.47
C LEU A 255 5.75 3.47 -13.90
N SER A 256 6.64 4.18 -14.59
CA SER A 256 7.14 3.77 -15.90
C SER A 256 8.02 2.51 -15.80
N ASP A 257 8.26 1.86 -16.95
CA ASP A 257 9.07 0.64 -17.07
C ASP A 257 10.41 0.76 -16.34
N GLY A 258 10.84 -0.34 -15.71
CA GLY A 258 12.07 -0.42 -14.93
C GLY A 258 11.92 -0.02 -13.46
N ALA A 259 10.75 0.44 -13.03
CA ALA A 259 10.42 0.69 -11.64
C ALA A 259 9.12 0.02 -11.23
N THR A 260 8.98 -0.28 -9.94
CA THR A 260 7.78 -0.88 -9.34
C THR A 260 7.43 -0.19 -8.02
N GLY A 261 6.33 -0.60 -7.38
CA GLY A 261 5.79 0.07 -6.21
C GLY A 261 4.74 1.11 -6.59
N PHE A 262 4.58 2.17 -5.81
CA PHE A 262 3.53 3.16 -6.07
C PHE A 262 3.89 4.55 -5.51
N PHE A 263 3.54 5.58 -6.27
CA PHE A 263 3.49 6.96 -5.82
C PHE A 263 2.03 7.40 -5.68
N GLY A 264 1.60 7.75 -4.45
CA GLY A 264 0.23 8.16 -4.15
C GLY A 264 0.09 9.65 -3.84
N ALA A 265 -1.01 10.27 -4.31
CA ALA A 265 -1.46 11.59 -3.92
C ALA A 265 -2.81 11.47 -3.20
N CYS A 266 -2.82 11.69 -1.87
CA CYS A 266 -3.94 11.33 -1.00
C CYS A 266 -4.53 12.55 -0.30
N GLY A 267 -5.86 12.65 -0.20
CA GLY A 267 -6.52 13.51 0.76
C GLY A 267 -6.33 12.96 2.17
N TYR A 268 -6.13 13.82 3.17
CA TYR A 268 -5.89 13.40 4.54
C TYR A 268 -6.88 14.01 5.52
N LEU A 269 -7.40 13.17 6.40
CA LEU A 269 -8.16 13.58 7.58
C LEU A 269 -7.70 12.80 8.79
N ALA A 270 -7.74 13.42 9.95
CA ALA A 270 -7.50 12.73 11.21
C ALA A 270 -8.46 13.22 12.29
N ASP A 271 -8.80 12.32 13.20
CA ASP A 271 -9.55 12.64 14.41
C ASP A 271 -9.01 11.85 15.60
N THR A 272 -9.30 12.31 16.80
CA THR A 272 -8.84 11.70 18.03
C THR A 272 -10.01 11.39 18.95
N VAL A 273 -10.11 10.13 19.36
CA VAL A 273 -11.13 9.65 20.28
C VAL A 273 -10.46 9.07 21.53
N VAL A 274 -11.07 9.31 22.70
CA VAL A 274 -10.70 8.63 23.94
C VAL A 274 -11.79 7.61 24.28
N VAL A 275 -11.37 6.35 24.45
CA VAL A 275 -12.28 5.24 24.75
C VAL A 275 -12.98 5.49 26.08
N GLN A 276 -14.28 5.58 26.04
CA GLN A 276 -15.10 5.77 27.25
C GLN A 276 -15.42 4.40 27.88
N PRO A 277 -15.58 4.34 29.22
CA PRO A 277 -15.99 3.13 29.94
C PRO A 277 -17.37 2.62 29.54
#